data_c13f5d4b051042e888105fdedc9d511d
#
_entry.id   c13f5d4b051042e888105fdedc9d511d
#
_cell.length_a   1.000
_cell.length_b   1.000
_cell.length_c   1.000
_cell.angle_alpha   90.00
_cell.angle_beta   90.00
_cell.angle_gamma   90.00
#
_symmetry.space_group_name_H-M   'P 1'
#
loop_
_entity.id
_entity.type
_entity.pdbx_description
1 polymer ?
#
loop_
_entity_poly.entity_id
_entity_poly.type
_entity_poly.pdbx_seq_one_letter_code
_entity_poly.pdbx_strand_id
1 'polypeptide(L)'
;MKFLNEYCDPKAAACLAQAIKELITRPWTIMEVCGGQTHALVKYGIDQLLPGELNLAHGPGCPVCVTPIVLIDKALEIASLPGVILCSFGDMLRVPGSQDHLLGAKAAGAEVRLVYSPLEVVRLAQTHPQQEVVFFAVGFETTAPATALSVLQAQQQGLANFSLLMAQVILPPAINVLLKCPGHNLDGFMLAGHVCSVMGYAGYEPLAQHYQVPMVVTGFEPLDLLQGIYLCLKQLEAGRAVVENQYCRAVSREGNLRAQSLIWEVFELEPRAWRGLGEIPASGLRLRDRYQRFDAEWRFGPVQTSPEAASECISGEILQGLKKPDQCPAFGCRCTPSHPLGAPMVSSEGACAAYYQYRLLESAITPKSQKDKD
;
A
#
# COMPACT_ATOMS: atom_id res chain seq x y z
N MET A 1 27.06 6.85 3.36
CA MET A 1 26.96 5.89 2.22
C MET A 1 26.38 6.69 1.07
N LYS A 2 26.98 6.59 -0.12
CA LYS A 2 26.53 7.32 -1.31
C LYS A 2 25.03 7.02 -1.58
N PHE A 3 24.24 8.05 -1.87
CA PHE A 3 22.78 8.01 -2.07
C PHE A 3 21.90 7.73 -0.83
N LEU A 4 22.46 7.74 0.39
CA LEU A 4 21.68 7.69 1.62
C LEU A 4 21.83 8.98 2.43
N ASN A 5 23.07 9.32 2.85
CA ASN A 5 23.29 10.47 3.71
C ASN A 5 23.00 11.81 2.99
N GLU A 6 23.22 11.85 1.66
CA GLU A 6 22.97 13.02 0.83
C GLU A 6 21.49 13.43 0.78
N TYR A 7 20.57 12.46 0.90
CA TYR A 7 19.12 12.71 0.88
C TYR A 7 18.49 12.86 2.28
N CYS A 8 19.31 12.79 3.32
CA CYS A 8 18.94 13.00 4.73
C CYS A 8 19.61 14.25 5.35
N ASP A 9 20.05 15.22 4.55
CA ASP A 9 20.70 16.45 5.03
C ASP A 9 19.67 17.38 5.68
N PRO A 10 19.78 17.65 7.02
CA PRO A 10 18.81 18.49 7.72
C PRO A 10 18.83 19.95 7.25
N LYS A 11 19.98 20.46 6.79
CA LYS A 11 20.09 21.85 6.31
C LYS A 11 19.36 22.00 4.97
N ALA A 12 19.56 21.06 4.05
CA ALA A 12 18.84 21.03 2.78
C ALA A 12 17.32 20.84 3.01
N ALA A 13 16.93 20.01 3.98
CA ALA A 13 15.53 19.82 4.35
C ALA A 13 14.91 21.12 4.88
N ALA A 14 15.62 21.85 5.76
CA ALA A 14 15.15 23.13 6.27
C ALA A 14 15.01 24.19 5.16
N CYS A 15 15.95 24.24 4.22
CA CYS A 15 15.88 25.14 3.05
C CYS A 15 14.66 24.83 2.17
N LEU A 16 14.39 23.55 1.90
CA LEU A 16 13.21 23.13 1.12
C LEU A 16 11.90 23.45 1.85
N ALA A 17 11.84 23.19 3.16
CA ALA A 17 10.67 23.53 3.97
C ALA A 17 10.40 25.05 3.97
N GLN A 18 11.45 25.87 4.01
CA GLN A 18 11.32 27.32 3.90
C GLN A 18 10.85 27.74 2.50
N ALA A 19 11.39 27.15 1.44
CA ALA A 19 10.95 27.42 0.07
C ALA A 19 9.47 27.04 -0.17
N ILE A 20 8.99 25.95 0.47
CA ILE A 20 7.59 25.55 0.45
C ILE A 20 6.72 26.62 1.14
N LYS A 21 7.15 27.13 2.31
CA LYS A 21 6.42 28.18 3.03
C LYS A 21 6.31 29.49 2.25
N GLU A 22 7.33 29.82 1.48
CA GLU A 22 7.35 31.03 0.65
C GLU A 22 6.55 30.88 -0.65
N LEU A 23 6.38 29.63 -1.12
CA LEU A 23 5.68 29.34 -2.38
C LEU A 23 4.16 29.28 -2.22
N ILE A 24 3.68 28.77 -1.09
CA ILE A 24 2.26 28.50 -0.87
C ILE A 24 1.48 29.81 -0.67
N THR A 25 0.41 30.00 -1.45
CA THR A 25 -0.45 31.22 -1.39
C THR A 25 -1.85 30.97 -0.86
N ARG A 26 -2.28 29.70 -0.82
CA ARG A 26 -3.60 29.27 -0.31
C ARG A 26 -3.53 27.83 0.21
N PRO A 27 -4.58 27.34 0.92
CA PRO A 27 -4.63 25.95 1.34
C PRO A 27 -4.63 24.98 0.14
N TRP A 28 -3.80 23.91 0.26
CA TRP A 28 -3.70 22.82 -0.70
C TRP A 28 -3.67 21.47 0.01
N THR A 29 -4.24 20.46 -0.63
CA THR A 29 -4.16 19.07 -0.16
C THR A 29 -3.41 18.21 -1.16
N ILE A 30 -2.28 17.65 -0.77
CA ILE A 30 -1.50 16.69 -1.54
C ILE A 30 -1.64 15.33 -0.91
N MET A 31 -2.03 14.32 -1.69
CA MET A 31 -2.12 12.93 -1.23
C MET A 31 -0.89 12.14 -1.67
N GLU A 32 -0.26 11.47 -0.73
CA GLU A 32 0.67 10.41 -1.08
C GLU A 32 -0.07 9.06 -1.23
N VAL A 33 0.38 8.22 -2.16
CA VAL A 33 -0.24 6.93 -2.46
C VAL A 33 0.73 5.77 -2.29
N CYS A 34 1.54 5.85 -1.23
CA CYS A 34 2.52 4.83 -0.88
C CYS A 34 2.76 4.76 0.63
N GLY A 35 2.50 3.61 1.25
CA GLY A 35 2.74 3.44 2.68
C GLY A 35 4.18 3.69 3.12
N GLY A 36 5.17 3.44 2.26
CA GLY A 36 6.57 3.80 2.52
C GLY A 36 6.79 5.31 2.59
N GLN A 37 6.06 6.11 1.78
CA GLN A 37 6.06 7.57 1.87
C GLN A 37 5.37 8.03 3.15
N THR A 38 4.20 7.48 3.51
CA THR A 38 3.51 7.74 4.77
C THR A 38 4.45 7.51 5.95
N HIS A 39 5.08 6.32 6.00
CA HIS A 39 6.02 5.96 7.06
C HIS A 39 7.16 6.98 7.17
N ALA A 40 7.78 7.34 6.05
CA ALA A 40 8.91 8.29 6.04
C ALA A 40 8.48 9.70 6.43
N LEU A 41 7.34 10.20 5.93
CA LEU A 41 6.80 11.51 6.29
C LEU A 41 6.61 11.64 7.81
N VAL A 42 6.00 10.63 8.43
CA VAL A 42 5.71 10.65 9.88
C VAL A 42 6.99 10.39 10.69
N LYS A 43 7.82 9.42 10.29
CA LYS A 43 9.07 9.06 10.98
C LYS A 43 10.06 10.23 11.08
N TYR A 44 10.19 10.99 10.02
CA TYR A 44 11.12 12.12 9.96
C TYR A 44 10.46 13.45 10.33
N GLY A 45 9.18 13.45 10.75
CA GLY A 45 8.45 14.66 11.13
C GLY A 45 8.34 15.68 9.99
N ILE A 46 8.35 15.24 8.73
CA ILE A 46 8.34 16.13 7.56
C ILE A 46 7.07 16.98 7.54
N ASP A 47 5.95 16.38 7.86
CA ASP A 47 4.65 17.05 7.94
C ASP A 47 4.59 18.16 9.01
N GLN A 48 5.43 18.08 10.07
CA GLN A 48 5.55 19.13 11.09
C GLN A 48 6.44 20.30 10.64
N LEU A 49 7.28 20.09 9.62
CA LEU A 49 8.11 21.15 9.03
C LEU A 49 7.33 22.04 8.04
N LEU A 50 6.18 21.56 7.58
CA LEU A 50 5.40 22.19 6.52
C LEU A 50 4.44 23.25 7.09
N PRO A 51 4.04 24.26 6.29
CA PRO A 51 3.07 25.26 6.71
C PRO A 51 1.68 24.64 6.92
N GLY A 52 0.89 25.23 7.82
CA GLY A 52 -0.46 24.73 8.15
C GLY A 52 -1.45 24.76 6.99
N GLU A 53 -1.18 25.56 5.98
CA GLU A 53 -1.94 25.65 4.73
C GLU A 53 -1.76 24.43 3.84
N LEU A 54 -0.73 23.61 4.05
CA LEU A 54 -0.50 22.39 3.32
C LEU A 54 -0.98 21.17 4.11
N ASN A 55 -2.06 20.56 3.63
CA ASN A 55 -2.55 19.30 4.15
C ASN A 55 -1.93 18.11 3.38
N LEU A 56 -1.26 17.20 4.09
CA LEU A 56 -0.83 15.92 3.53
C LEU A 56 -1.88 14.85 3.87
N ALA A 57 -2.48 14.27 2.85
CA ALA A 57 -3.45 13.17 2.96
C ALA A 57 -2.78 11.83 2.69
N HIS A 58 -3.21 10.79 3.41
CA HIS A 58 -2.70 9.43 3.26
C HIS A 58 -3.65 8.61 2.38
N GLY A 59 -3.15 8.18 1.23
CA GLY A 59 -3.93 7.44 0.25
C GLY A 59 -3.83 5.91 0.41
N PRO A 60 -4.45 5.16 -0.52
CA PRO A 60 -4.53 3.70 -0.47
C PRO A 60 -3.23 3.03 -0.94
N GLY A 61 -2.08 3.47 -0.44
CA GLY A 61 -0.74 3.06 -0.85
C GLY A 61 -0.16 1.84 -0.13
N CYS A 62 -0.94 1.14 0.71
CA CYS A 62 -0.51 -0.05 1.43
C CYS A 62 -1.37 -1.25 1.00
N PRO A 63 -0.80 -2.30 0.35
CA PRO A 63 -1.57 -3.41 -0.18
C PRO A 63 -2.24 -4.23 0.94
N VAL A 64 -1.60 -4.36 2.09
CA VAL A 64 -2.16 -5.00 3.28
C VAL A 64 -3.40 -4.24 3.76
N CYS A 65 -3.34 -2.91 3.75
CA CYS A 65 -4.39 -2.04 4.26
C CYS A 65 -5.68 -2.08 3.41
N VAL A 66 -5.53 -2.30 2.11
CA VAL A 66 -6.64 -2.32 1.15
C VAL A 66 -7.17 -3.73 0.85
N THR A 67 -6.56 -4.78 1.41
CA THR A 67 -7.03 -6.17 1.23
C THR A 67 -8.38 -6.36 1.92
N PRO A 68 -9.43 -6.79 1.21
CA PRO A 68 -10.77 -7.03 1.78
C PRO A 68 -10.76 -8.12 2.84
N ILE A 69 -11.63 -7.99 3.85
CA ILE A 69 -11.78 -8.97 4.93
C ILE A 69 -12.14 -10.36 4.36
N VAL A 70 -13.00 -10.43 3.36
CA VAL A 70 -13.42 -11.68 2.72
C VAL A 70 -12.27 -12.50 2.14
N LEU A 71 -11.20 -11.85 1.66
CA LEU A 71 -9.98 -12.55 1.20
C LEU A 71 -9.16 -13.10 2.37
N ILE A 72 -9.15 -12.41 3.51
CA ILE A 72 -8.50 -12.90 4.74
C ILE A 72 -9.27 -14.10 5.28
N ASP A 73 -10.61 -14.02 5.31
CA ASP A 73 -11.47 -15.13 5.73
C ASP A 73 -11.29 -16.35 4.83
N LYS A 74 -11.16 -16.13 3.49
CA LYS A 74 -10.85 -17.22 2.56
C LYS A 74 -9.47 -17.83 2.80
N ALA A 75 -8.48 -17.02 3.13
CA ALA A 75 -7.16 -17.51 3.50
C ALA A 75 -7.20 -18.35 4.80
N LEU A 76 -8.01 -17.93 5.78
CA LEU A 76 -8.27 -18.69 7.03
C LEU A 76 -8.97 -20.00 6.76
N GLU A 77 -10.02 -19.99 5.91
CA GLU A 77 -10.73 -21.20 5.45
C GLU A 77 -9.75 -22.20 4.84
N ILE A 78 -8.94 -21.76 3.86
CA ILE A 78 -7.95 -22.60 3.19
C ILE A 78 -6.89 -23.11 4.17
N ALA A 79 -6.40 -22.27 5.08
CA ALA A 79 -5.40 -22.65 6.09
C ALA A 79 -5.91 -23.71 7.08
N SER A 80 -7.23 -23.79 7.29
CA SER A 80 -7.84 -24.78 8.19
C SER A 80 -7.98 -26.16 7.58
N LEU A 81 -7.78 -26.32 6.27
CA LEU A 81 -7.90 -27.59 5.58
C LEU A 81 -6.74 -28.53 5.88
N PRO A 82 -6.98 -29.83 6.13
CA PRO A 82 -5.90 -30.79 6.32
C PRO A 82 -4.98 -30.90 5.10
N GLY A 83 -3.68 -30.95 5.31
CA GLY A 83 -2.71 -31.10 4.26
C GLY A 83 -2.44 -29.84 3.42
N VAL A 84 -2.89 -28.69 3.88
CA VAL A 84 -2.60 -27.39 3.25
C VAL A 84 -1.51 -26.63 4.02
N ILE A 85 -0.54 -26.11 3.30
CA ILE A 85 0.44 -25.11 3.79
C ILE A 85 0.04 -23.76 3.21
N LEU A 86 -0.43 -22.83 4.05
CA LEU A 86 -0.68 -21.47 3.63
C LEU A 86 0.55 -20.59 3.87
N CYS A 87 1.00 -19.91 2.83
CA CYS A 87 2.14 -19.00 2.88
C CYS A 87 1.69 -17.56 2.66
N SER A 88 2.23 -16.60 3.40
CA SER A 88 2.02 -15.17 3.14
C SER A 88 3.17 -14.33 3.68
N PHE A 89 3.15 -13.03 3.33
CA PHE A 89 4.07 -12.04 3.90
C PHE A 89 3.71 -11.70 5.35
N GLY A 90 4.72 -11.25 6.13
CA GLY A 90 4.62 -11.15 7.59
C GLY A 90 3.46 -10.33 8.12
N ASP A 91 3.23 -9.15 7.55
CA ASP A 91 2.17 -8.26 8.03
C ASP A 91 0.77 -8.89 7.88
N MET A 92 0.53 -9.62 6.77
CA MET A 92 -0.74 -10.29 6.54
C MET A 92 -1.12 -11.32 7.60
N LEU A 93 -0.13 -11.94 8.25
CA LEU A 93 -0.40 -12.96 9.27
C LEU A 93 -1.13 -12.41 10.51
N ARG A 94 -1.05 -11.09 10.75
CA ARG A 94 -1.63 -10.40 11.90
C ARG A 94 -2.90 -9.60 11.56
N VAL A 95 -3.23 -9.47 10.28
CA VAL A 95 -4.41 -8.69 9.87
C VAL A 95 -5.68 -9.44 10.27
N PRO A 96 -6.60 -8.79 11.01
CA PRO A 96 -7.83 -9.43 11.42
C PRO A 96 -8.76 -9.65 10.22
N GLY A 97 -9.27 -10.88 10.10
CA GLY A 97 -10.44 -11.24 9.34
C GLY A 97 -11.70 -10.96 10.15
N SER A 98 -12.81 -11.63 9.81
CA SER A 98 -14.09 -11.47 10.52
C SER A 98 -14.07 -12.06 11.93
N GLN A 99 -13.32 -13.13 12.18
CA GLN A 99 -13.30 -13.83 13.47
C GLN A 99 -11.89 -13.95 14.06
N ASP A 100 -10.87 -14.15 13.22
CA ASP A 100 -9.50 -14.42 13.65
C ASP A 100 -8.52 -13.87 12.61
N HIS A 101 -7.23 -14.14 12.80
CA HIS A 101 -6.12 -13.82 11.90
C HIS A 101 -5.25 -15.07 11.67
N LEU A 102 -4.40 -15.05 10.64
CA LEU A 102 -3.59 -16.21 10.25
C LEU A 102 -2.62 -16.69 11.36
N LEU A 103 -2.13 -15.81 12.24
CA LEU A 103 -1.35 -16.24 13.41
C LEU A 103 -2.21 -16.99 14.45
N GLY A 104 -3.47 -16.60 14.64
CA GLY A 104 -4.41 -17.32 15.48
C GLY A 104 -4.68 -18.73 14.92
N ALA A 105 -4.97 -18.84 13.63
CA ALA A 105 -5.10 -20.12 12.95
C ALA A 105 -3.84 -21.00 13.10
N LYS A 106 -2.65 -20.40 12.97
CA LYS A 106 -1.38 -21.11 13.23
C LYS A 106 -1.29 -21.62 14.67
N ALA A 107 -1.65 -20.81 15.65
CA ALA A 107 -1.66 -21.21 17.06
C ALA A 107 -2.67 -22.34 17.34
N ALA A 108 -3.77 -22.40 16.57
CA ALA A 108 -4.76 -23.46 16.59
C ALA A 108 -4.34 -24.74 15.83
N GLY A 109 -3.15 -24.76 15.21
CA GLY A 109 -2.58 -25.94 14.56
C GLY A 109 -2.58 -25.92 13.03
N ALA A 110 -3.06 -24.84 12.38
CA ALA A 110 -2.95 -24.69 10.94
C ALA A 110 -1.49 -24.50 10.49
N GLU A 111 -1.13 -25.06 9.34
CA GLU A 111 0.23 -24.88 8.82
C GLU A 111 0.37 -23.60 8.04
N VAL A 112 0.62 -22.50 8.75
CA VAL A 112 0.84 -21.16 8.18
C VAL A 112 2.33 -20.81 8.22
N ARG A 113 2.90 -20.42 7.09
CA ARG A 113 4.32 -20.07 6.93
C ARG A 113 4.51 -18.63 6.48
N LEU A 114 5.42 -17.94 7.17
CA LEU A 114 5.97 -16.67 6.73
C LEU A 114 6.95 -16.91 5.59
N VAL A 115 6.82 -16.17 4.51
CA VAL A 115 7.75 -16.16 3.38
C VAL A 115 8.17 -14.73 3.03
N TYR A 116 9.36 -14.58 2.48
CA TYR A 116 9.90 -13.29 2.02
C TYR A 116 9.90 -13.17 0.49
N SER A 117 9.60 -14.27 -0.19
CA SER A 117 9.53 -14.32 -1.66
C SER A 117 8.51 -15.37 -2.12
N PRO A 118 7.73 -15.08 -3.19
CA PRO A 118 6.89 -16.10 -3.83
C PRO A 118 7.66 -17.32 -4.32
N LEU A 119 8.97 -17.18 -4.60
CA LEU A 119 9.83 -18.27 -5.04
C LEU A 119 10.15 -19.29 -3.91
N GLU A 120 10.07 -18.86 -2.64
CA GLU A 120 10.15 -19.77 -1.50
C GLU A 120 8.96 -20.73 -1.48
N VAL A 121 7.78 -20.23 -1.87
CA VAL A 121 6.56 -21.04 -1.93
C VAL A 121 6.66 -22.14 -2.99
N VAL A 122 7.28 -21.82 -4.13
CA VAL A 122 7.58 -22.84 -5.18
C VAL A 122 8.49 -23.93 -4.64
N ARG A 123 9.54 -23.56 -3.88
CA ARG A 123 10.44 -24.53 -3.24
C ARG A 123 9.72 -25.38 -2.20
N LEU A 124 8.80 -24.76 -1.44
CA LEU A 124 7.97 -25.51 -0.48
C LEU A 124 7.10 -26.54 -1.19
N ALA A 125 6.47 -26.19 -2.30
CA ALA A 125 5.68 -27.13 -3.09
C ALA A 125 6.51 -28.29 -3.62
N GLN A 126 7.76 -28.06 -4.03
CA GLN A 126 8.70 -29.12 -4.43
C GLN A 126 9.04 -30.08 -3.29
N THR A 127 9.28 -29.55 -2.09
CA THR A 127 9.71 -30.34 -0.93
C THR A 127 8.57 -31.01 -0.18
N HIS A 128 7.32 -30.58 -0.45
CA HIS A 128 6.12 -31.13 0.19
C HIS A 128 5.09 -31.61 -0.87
N PRO A 129 5.44 -32.60 -1.71
CA PRO A 129 4.61 -32.99 -2.86
C PRO A 129 3.25 -33.61 -2.47
N GLN A 130 3.07 -33.97 -1.22
CA GLN A 130 1.83 -34.56 -0.67
C GLN A 130 0.91 -33.50 -0.02
N GLN A 131 1.34 -32.25 0.05
CA GLN A 131 0.58 -31.15 0.65
C GLN A 131 0.27 -30.10 -0.41
N GLU A 132 -0.89 -29.47 -0.33
CA GLU A 132 -1.23 -28.29 -1.12
C GLU A 132 -0.51 -27.07 -0.55
N VAL A 133 0.19 -26.33 -1.39
CA VAL A 133 0.94 -25.14 -0.96
C VAL A 133 0.30 -23.91 -1.62
N VAL A 134 -0.29 -23.08 -0.79
CA VAL A 134 -1.06 -21.91 -1.23
C VAL A 134 -0.32 -20.64 -0.83
N PHE A 135 -0.09 -19.75 -1.78
CA PHE A 135 0.45 -18.42 -1.51
C PHE A 135 -0.66 -17.39 -1.51
N PHE A 136 -0.93 -16.78 -0.36
CA PHE A 136 -1.79 -15.61 -0.26
C PHE A 136 -1.04 -14.39 -0.79
N ALA A 137 -1.24 -14.10 -2.07
CA ALA A 137 -0.46 -13.17 -2.88
C ALA A 137 -0.99 -11.73 -2.73
N VAL A 138 -0.67 -11.08 -1.62
CA VAL A 138 -1.00 -9.68 -1.36
C VAL A 138 0.11 -8.78 -1.89
N GLY A 139 -0.24 -7.71 -2.60
CA GLY A 139 0.76 -6.77 -3.12
C GLY A 139 0.21 -5.78 -4.15
N PHE A 140 1.09 -4.86 -4.51
CA PHE A 140 0.93 -3.97 -5.66
C PHE A 140 1.81 -4.42 -6.83
N GLU A 141 1.95 -3.57 -7.83
CA GLU A 141 2.73 -3.81 -9.05
C GLU A 141 4.19 -4.16 -8.76
N THR A 142 4.74 -3.75 -7.62
CA THR A 142 6.12 -4.04 -7.22
C THR A 142 6.37 -5.51 -6.93
N THR A 143 5.39 -6.24 -6.42
CA THR A 143 5.49 -7.67 -6.09
C THR A 143 4.98 -8.58 -7.20
N ALA A 144 4.20 -8.03 -8.14
CA ALA A 144 3.59 -8.78 -9.23
C ALA A 144 4.60 -9.51 -10.15
N PRO A 145 5.79 -8.94 -10.50
CA PRO A 145 6.78 -9.67 -11.29
C PRO A 145 7.29 -10.95 -10.63
N ALA A 146 7.56 -10.91 -9.32
CA ALA A 146 8.03 -12.08 -8.57
C ALA A 146 6.93 -13.13 -8.44
N THR A 147 5.68 -12.70 -8.26
CA THR A 147 4.52 -13.60 -8.23
C THR A 147 4.29 -14.24 -9.61
N ALA A 148 4.39 -13.48 -10.70
CA ALA A 148 4.34 -14.03 -12.06
C ALA A 148 5.44 -15.07 -12.30
N LEU A 149 6.66 -14.76 -11.88
CA LEU A 149 7.80 -15.68 -12.00
C LEU A 149 7.58 -16.99 -11.23
N SER A 150 6.94 -16.94 -10.05
CA SER A 150 6.60 -18.16 -9.29
C SER A 150 5.64 -19.07 -10.04
N VAL A 151 4.64 -18.51 -10.76
CA VAL A 151 3.72 -19.27 -11.62
C VAL A 151 4.46 -19.92 -12.78
N LEU A 152 5.32 -19.14 -13.48
CA LEU A 152 6.10 -19.66 -14.60
C LEU A 152 7.05 -20.79 -14.18
N GLN A 153 7.70 -20.64 -13.01
CA GLN A 153 8.55 -21.70 -12.46
C GLN A 153 7.75 -22.94 -12.05
N ALA A 154 6.61 -22.75 -11.37
CA ALA A 154 5.74 -23.88 -11.02
C ALA A 154 5.24 -24.63 -12.26
N GLN A 155 4.91 -23.90 -13.33
CA GLN A 155 4.53 -24.50 -14.61
C GLN A 155 5.69 -25.27 -15.26
N GLN A 156 6.88 -24.66 -15.32
CA GLN A 156 8.08 -25.29 -15.92
C GLN A 156 8.46 -26.58 -15.19
N GLN A 157 8.26 -26.61 -13.87
CA GLN A 157 8.58 -27.73 -13.01
C GLN A 157 7.44 -28.76 -12.90
N GLY A 158 6.31 -28.52 -13.55
CA GLY A 158 5.15 -29.41 -13.53
C GLY A 158 4.50 -29.58 -12.16
N LEU A 159 4.63 -28.59 -11.26
CA LEU A 159 4.07 -28.67 -9.92
C LEU A 159 2.53 -28.67 -10.00
N ALA A 160 1.92 -29.67 -9.34
CA ALA A 160 0.48 -29.81 -9.28
C ALA A 160 -0.11 -29.25 -7.98
N ASN A 161 0.72 -29.08 -6.94
CA ASN A 161 0.34 -28.72 -5.58
C ASN A 161 0.65 -27.26 -5.20
N PHE A 162 0.93 -26.38 -6.17
CA PHE A 162 1.13 -24.96 -5.97
C PHE A 162 -0.07 -24.15 -6.44
N SER A 163 -0.51 -23.17 -5.65
CA SER A 163 -1.56 -22.23 -6.09
C SER A 163 -1.43 -20.85 -5.41
N LEU A 164 -2.10 -19.86 -5.98
CA LEU A 164 -2.15 -18.48 -5.54
C LEU A 164 -3.58 -18.12 -5.13
N LEU A 165 -3.77 -17.61 -3.92
CA LEU A 165 -4.95 -16.82 -3.56
C LEU A 165 -4.64 -15.36 -3.88
N MET A 166 -5.25 -14.86 -4.97
CA MET A 166 -4.89 -13.56 -5.54
C MET A 166 -5.52 -12.40 -4.79
N ALA A 167 -4.67 -11.51 -4.28
CA ALA A 167 -5.05 -10.23 -3.66
C ALA A 167 -4.15 -9.08 -4.17
N GLN A 168 -3.55 -9.24 -5.35
CA GLN A 168 -2.73 -8.19 -5.95
C GLN A 168 -3.60 -7.21 -6.70
N VAL A 169 -3.29 -5.93 -6.52
CA VAL A 169 -4.01 -4.80 -7.09
C VAL A 169 -3.05 -3.80 -7.75
N ILE A 170 -3.57 -2.91 -8.59
CA ILE A 170 -2.80 -1.86 -9.25
C ILE A 170 -3.35 -0.48 -8.90
N LEU A 171 -2.45 0.49 -8.77
CA LEU A 171 -2.74 1.79 -8.17
C LEU A 171 -3.51 2.79 -9.07
N PRO A 172 -3.27 2.90 -10.40
CA PRO A 172 -3.90 3.94 -11.22
C PRO A 172 -5.44 3.95 -11.18
N PRO A 173 -6.15 2.79 -11.20
CA PRO A 173 -7.61 2.78 -11.06
C PRO A 173 -8.10 3.30 -9.72
N ALA A 174 -7.37 3.10 -8.63
CA ALA A 174 -7.74 3.60 -7.31
C ALA A 174 -7.65 5.15 -7.26
N ILE A 175 -6.59 5.74 -7.84
CA ILE A 175 -6.49 7.21 -7.99
C ILE A 175 -7.65 7.75 -8.82
N ASN A 176 -8.01 7.08 -9.91
CA ASN A 176 -9.15 7.47 -10.74
C ASN A 176 -10.48 7.47 -9.95
N VAL A 177 -10.70 6.49 -9.08
CA VAL A 177 -11.90 6.44 -8.22
C VAL A 177 -11.88 7.56 -7.20
N LEU A 178 -10.75 7.84 -6.55
CA LEU A 178 -10.62 8.95 -5.59
C LEU A 178 -10.94 10.30 -6.24
N LEU A 179 -10.43 10.54 -7.45
CA LEU A 179 -10.67 11.78 -8.20
C LEU A 179 -12.10 11.90 -8.76
N LYS A 180 -12.83 10.77 -8.88
CA LYS A 180 -14.25 10.77 -9.28
C LYS A 180 -15.20 11.02 -8.13
N CYS A 181 -14.78 10.84 -6.88
CA CYS A 181 -15.65 11.03 -5.72
C CYS A 181 -16.09 12.50 -5.63
N PRO A 182 -17.40 12.80 -5.62
CA PRO A 182 -17.87 14.17 -5.45
C PRO A 182 -17.41 14.75 -4.11
N GLY A 183 -16.82 15.94 -4.14
CA GLY A 183 -16.40 16.64 -2.91
C GLY A 183 -15.05 16.18 -2.36
N HIS A 184 -14.23 15.45 -3.14
CA HIS A 184 -12.84 15.25 -2.76
C HIS A 184 -12.11 16.60 -2.68
N ASN A 185 -11.19 16.73 -1.74
CA ASN A 185 -10.36 17.92 -1.55
C ASN A 185 -8.90 17.61 -1.92
N LEU A 186 -8.69 16.81 -2.96
CA LEU A 186 -7.36 16.39 -3.39
C LEU A 186 -6.91 17.27 -4.54
N ASP A 187 -5.85 18.04 -4.34
CA ASP A 187 -5.31 18.99 -5.31
C ASP A 187 -4.10 18.44 -6.06
N GLY A 188 -3.34 17.52 -5.46
CA GLY A 188 -2.15 16.92 -6.07
C GLY A 188 -1.82 15.55 -5.50
N PHE A 189 -0.92 14.83 -6.20
CA PHE A 189 -0.47 13.49 -5.76
C PHE A 189 1.05 13.36 -5.75
N MET A 190 1.54 12.66 -4.72
CA MET A 190 2.87 12.05 -4.71
C MET A 190 2.75 10.58 -5.07
N LEU A 191 3.30 10.21 -6.23
CA LEU A 191 3.27 8.84 -6.75
C LEU A 191 4.40 8.00 -6.16
N ALA A 192 4.11 6.72 -5.93
CA ALA A 192 5.03 5.75 -5.36
C ALA A 192 6.21 5.46 -6.31
N GLY A 193 7.42 5.91 -5.98
CA GLY A 193 8.60 5.72 -6.82
C GLY A 193 8.92 4.25 -7.12
N HIS A 194 8.72 3.34 -6.16
CA HIS A 194 8.96 1.91 -6.38
C HIS A 194 7.92 1.27 -7.32
N VAL A 195 6.65 1.71 -7.30
CA VAL A 195 5.64 1.28 -8.28
C VAL A 195 6.03 1.79 -9.67
N CYS A 196 6.39 3.07 -9.76
CA CYS A 196 6.82 3.68 -11.02
C CYS A 196 8.15 3.10 -11.55
N SER A 197 9.02 2.52 -10.70
CA SER A 197 10.23 1.83 -11.18
C SER A 197 9.90 0.55 -11.96
N VAL A 198 8.76 -0.08 -11.68
CA VAL A 198 8.25 -1.24 -12.41
C VAL A 198 7.39 -0.81 -13.59
N MET A 199 6.36 0.00 -13.34
CA MET A 199 5.32 0.30 -14.33
C MET A 199 5.59 1.56 -15.15
N GLY A 200 6.59 2.38 -14.77
CA GLY A 200 6.74 3.71 -15.30
C GLY A 200 5.68 4.69 -14.77
N TYR A 201 5.69 5.90 -15.29
CA TYR A 201 4.70 6.90 -14.92
C TYR A 201 3.82 7.36 -16.11
N ALA A 202 4.05 6.85 -17.30
CA ALA A 202 3.26 7.18 -18.50
C ALA A 202 1.75 6.92 -18.29
N GLY A 203 1.39 5.88 -17.52
CA GLY A 203 0.00 5.54 -17.22
C GLY A 203 -0.75 6.58 -16.37
N TYR A 204 -0.04 7.47 -15.66
CA TYR A 204 -0.63 8.54 -14.86
C TYR A 204 -0.84 9.85 -15.65
N GLU A 205 -0.15 10.02 -16.79
CA GLU A 205 -0.27 11.24 -17.61
C GLU A 205 -1.72 11.53 -18.05
N PRO A 206 -2.50 10.52 -18.53
CA PRO A 206 -3.91 10.75 -18.87
C PRO A 206 -4.76 11.16 -17.66
N LEU A 207 -4.47 10.66 -16.45
CA LEU A 207 -5.17 11.04 -15.24
C LEU A 207 -4.88 12.49 -14.86
N ALA A 208 -3.60 12.88 -14.83
CA ALA A 208 -3.19 14.25 -14.55
C ALA A 208 -3.84 15.25 -15.52
N GLN A 209 -3.85 14.91 -16.82
CA GLN A 209 -4.44 15.75 -17.85
C GLN A 209 -5.99 15.82 -17.75
N HIS A 210 -6.65 14.68 -17.53
CA HIS A 210 -8.11 14.62 -17.47
C HIS A 210 -8.69 15.37 -16.28
N TYR A 211 -8.10 15.17 -15.10
CA TYR A 211 -8.58 15.77 -13.84
C TYR A 211 -7.94 17.13 -13.55
N GLN A 212 -6.98 17.57 -14.35
CA GLN A 212 -6.20 18.79 -14.11
C GLN A 212 -5.54 18.81 -12.72
N VAL A 213 -4.98 17.66 -12.31
CA VAL A 213 -4.33 17.45 -11.01
C VAL A 213 -2.87 17.09 -11.22
N PRO A 214 -1.89 17.86 -10.69
CA PRO A 214 -0.47 17.54 -10.80
C PRO A 214 -0.13 16.26 -10.02
N MET A 215 0.77 15.47 -10.58
CA MET A 215 1.26 14.25 -9.98
C MET A 215 2.79 14.22 -10.02
N VAL A 216 3.44 13.90 -8.91
CA VAL A 216 4.89 13.88 -8.83
C VAL A 216 5.38 12.53 -8.35
N VAL A 217 6.21 11.85 -9.15
CA VAL A 217 6.89 10.63 -8.73
C VAL A 217 8.00 10.98 -7.77
N THR A 218 7.99 10.39 -6.56
CA THR A 218 9.00 10.67 -5.53
C THR A 218 9.68 9.39 -5.02
N GLY A 219 10.91 9.58 -4.52
CA GLY A 219 11.56 8.57 -3.66
C GLY A 219 11.01 8.60 -2.23
N PHE A 220 11.82 8.12 -1.28
CA PHE A 220 11.39 7.84 0.10
C PHE A 220 12.23 8.57 1.16
N GLU A 221 13.37 9.12 0.75
CA GLU A 221 14.22 9.86 1.66
C GLU A 221 13.63 11.25 1.95
N PRO A 222 13.97 11.89 3.08
CA PRO A 222 13.40 13.20 3.44
C PRO A 222 13.48 14.26 2.36
N LEU A 223 14.61 14.34 1.66
CA LEU A 223 14.77 15.32 0.57
C LEU A 223 13.97 14.93 -0.68
N ASP A 224 13.81 13.65 -0.98
CA ASP A 224 12.96 13.21 -2.09
C ASP A 224 11.51 13.68 -1.86
N LEU A 225 11.01 13.46 -0.64
CA LEU A 225 9.63 13.81 -0.28
C LEU A 225 9.41 15.33 -0.28
N LEU A 226 10.31 16.09 0.32
CA LEU A 226 10.25 17.56 0.31
C LEU A 226 10.36 18.15 -1.11
N GLN A 227 11.24 17.61 -1.94
CA GLN A 227 11.35 18.02 -3.35
C GLN A 227 10.08 17.68 -4.13
N GLY A 228 9.51 16.49 -3.91
CA GLY A 228 8.24 16.09 -4.53
C GLY A 228 7.08 17.00 -4.14
N ILE A 229 6.97 17.35 -2.86
CA ILE A 229 5.98 18.30 -2.35
C ILE A 229 6.20 19.68 -2.99
N TYR A 230 7.44 20.18 -3.03
CA TYR A 230 7.78 21.45 -3.64
C TYR A 230 7.39 21.49 -5.13
N LEU A 231 7.73 20.45 -5.90
CA LEU A 231 7.38 20.35 -7.33
C LEU A 231 5.86 20.31 -7.55
N CYS A 232 5.14 19.57 -6.71
CA CYS A 232 3.68 19.51 -6.76
C CYS A 232 3.07 20.89 -6.49
N LEU A 233 3.48 21.56 -5.40
CA LEU A 233 3.05 22.92 -5.07
C LEU A 233 3.37 23.93 -6.17
N LYS A 234 4.57 23.85 -6.76
CA LYS A 234 4.97 24.73 -7.86
C LYS A 234 4.04 24.60 -9.07
N GLN A 235 3.55 23.39 -9.35
CA GLN A 235 2.56 23.19 -10.40
C GLN A 235 1.20 23.78 -9.99
N LEU A 236 0.76 23.52 -8.75
CA LEU A 236 -0.51 24.02 -8.22
C LEU A 236 -0.59 25.55 -8.25
N GLU A 237 0.44 26.24 -7.79
CA GLU A 237 0.53 27.70 -7.79
C GLU A 237 0.63 28.29 -9.20
N ALA A 238 1.16 27.52 -10.16
CA ALA A 238 1.25 27.92 -11.57
C ALA A 238 0.04 27.49 -12.41
N GLY A 239 -0.98 26.81 -11.81
CA GLY A 239 -2.13 26.28 -12.54
C GLY A 239 -1.75 25.22 -13.59
N ARG A 240 -0.70 24.45 -13.34
CA ARG A 240 -0.23 23.36 -14.21
C ARG A 240 -0.63 22.00 -13.64
N ALA A 241 -0.84 21.02 -14.52
CA ALA A 241 -1.23 19.67 -14.14
C ALA A 241 -0.56 18.64 -15.06
N VAL A 242 0.68 18.30 -14.74
CA VAL A 242 1.46 17.28 -15.46
C VAL A 242 2.07 16.29 -14.50
N VAL A 243 2.54 15.15 -15.02
CA VAL A 243 3.35 14.22 -14.24
C VAL A 243 4.81 14.66 -14.29
N GLU A 244 5.41 14.98 -13.13
CA GLU A 244 6.86 15.24 -13.00
C GLU A 244 7.54 14.08 -12.26
N ASN A 245 8.77 13.78 -12.62
CA ASN A 245 9.56 12.72 -12.01
C ASN A 245 10.73 13.30 -11.20
N GLN A 246 10.57 13.40 -9.87
CA GLN A 246 11.65 13.74 -8.95
C GLN A 246 12.64 12.56 -8.78
N TYR A 247 12.13 11.32 -8.86
CA TYR A 247 12.92 10.11 -8.60
C TYR A 247 13.64 9.58 -9.85
N CYS A 248 14.18 10.49 -10.66
CA CYS A 248 14.77 10.17 -11.98
C CYS A 248 15.98 9.22 -11.90
N ARG A 249 16.62 9.08 -10.73
CA ARG A 249 17.72 8.13 -10.53
C ARG A 249 17.28 6.65 -10.55
N ALA A 250 15.99 6.38 -10.38
CA ALA A 250 15.44 5.01 -10.31
C ALA A 250 14.24 4.78 -11.21
N VAL A 251 13.61 5.83 -11.73
CA VAL A 251 12.36 5.74 -12.49
C VAL A 251 12.52 6.33 -13.87
N SER A 252 12.14 5.59 -14.90
CA SER A 252 11.95 6.05 -16.26
C SER A 252 10.46 6.19 -16.58
N ARG A 253 10.13 6.89 -17.68
CA ARG A 253 8.74 7.09 -18.09
C ARG A 253 8.02 5.79 -18.39
N GLU A 254 8.69 4.85 -19.04
CA GLU A 254 8.16 3.54 -19.43
C GLU A 254 8.31 2.46 -18.35
N GLY A 255 9.14 2.70 -17.31
CA GLY A 255 9.44 1.72 -16.27
C GLY A 255 10.30 0.55 -16.76
N ASN A 256 10.16 -0.60 -16.10
CA ASN A 256 10.89 -1.82 -16.43
C ASN A 256 10.05 -2.72 -17.35
N LEU A 257 10.24 -2.60 -18.66
CA LEU A 257 9.47 -3.34 -19.67
C LEU A 257 9.59 -4.87 -19.51
N ARG A 258 10.73 -5.36 -18.99
CA ARG A 258 10.92 -6.80 -18.77
C ARG A 258 10.08 -7.29 -17.60
N ALA A 259 10.00 -6.54 -16.53
CA ALA A 259 9.12 -6.85 -15.39
C ALA A 259 7.64 -6.77 -15.80
N GLN A 260 7.26 -5.76 -16.57
CA GLN A 260 5.91 -5.63 -17.11
C GLN A 260 5.53 -6.79 -18.03
N SER A 261 6.44 -7.25 -18.89
CA SER A 261 6.16 -8.39 -19.76
C SER A 261 5.86 -9.66 -18.97
N LEU A 262 6.54 -9.90 -17.84
CA LEU A 262 6.24 -11.02 -16.95
C LEU A 262 4.86 -10.90 -16.31
N ILE A 263 4.50 -9.70 -15.86
CA ILE A 263 3.16 -9.45 -15.27
C ILE A 263 2.08 -9.79 -16.31
N TRP A 264 2.17 -9.20 -17.49
CA TRP A 264 1.13 -9.34 -18.52
C TRP A 264 1.14 -10.68 -19.26
N GLU A 265 2.22 -11.46 -19.14
CA GLU A 265 2.24 -12.84 -19.55
C GLU A 265 1.34 -13.71 -18.66
N VAL A 266 1.38 -13.52 -17.36
CA VAL A 266 0.72 -14.39 -16.38
C VAL A 266 -0.64 -13.86 -15.97
N PHE A 267 -0.77 -12.55 -15.82
CA PHE A 267 -1.97 -11.91 -15.28
C PHE A 267 -2.72 -11.09 -16.33
N GLU A 268 -3.96 -10.82 -16.01
CA GLU A 268 -4.81 -9.84 -16.68
C GLU A 268 -5.64 -9.09 -15.62
N LEU A 269 -6.24 -7.98 -16.04
CA LEU A 269 -7.01 -7.12 -15.16
C LEU A 269 -8.42 -7.65 -14.92
N GLU A 270 -8.90 -7.48 -13.69
CA GLU A 270 -10.29 -7.72 -13.31
C GLU A 270 -10.79 -6.63 -12.34
N PRO A 271 -12.11 -6.48 -12.14
CA PRO A 271 -12.64 -5.71 -11.02
C PRO A 271 -12.19 -6.32 -9.70
N ARG A 272 -11.81 -5.49 -8.73
CA ARG A 272 -11.41 -5.97 -7.40
C ARG A 272 -11.97 -5.07 -6.31
N ALA A 273 -12.48 -5.69 -5.24
CA ALA A 273 -12.86 -4.97 -4.05
C ALA A 273 -11.60 -4.50 -3.29
N TRP A 274 -11.62 -3.25 -2.84
CA TRP A 274 -10.61 -2.64 -1.98
C TRP A 274 -11.26 -2.29 -0.65
N ARG A 275 -10.63 -2.69 0.45
CA ARG A 275 -11.14 -2.33 1.79
C ARG A 275 -11.26 -0.81 1.92
N GLY A 276 -12.46 -0.35 2.28
CA GLY A 276 -12.76 1.07 2.47
C GLY A 276 -12.97 1.90 1.21
N LEU A 277 -12.82 1.32 0.00
CA LEU A 277 -13.02 2.00 -1.28
C LEU A 277 -14.08 1.31 -2.15
N GLY A 278 -14.53 0.10 -1.77
CA GLY A 278 -15.48 -0.69 -2.56
C GLY A 278 -14.84 -1.36 -3.77
N GLU A 279 -15.68 -1.79 -4.71
CA GLU A 279 -15.22 -2.45 -5.93
C GLU A 279 -14.69 -1.42 -6.94
N ILE A 280 -13.47 -1.64 -7.40
CA ILE A 280 -12.80 -0.78 -8.38
C ILE A 280 -12.60 -1.56 -9.69
N PRO A 281 -13.17 -1.10 -10.81
CA PRO A 281 -13.00 -1.74 -12.12
C PRO A 281 -11.53 -1.81 -12.54
N ALA A 282 -11.13 -2.95 -13.12
CA ALA A 282 -9.79 -3.17 -13.69
C ALA A 282 -8.64 -2.83 -12.74
N SER A 283 -8.81 -3.10 -11.44
CA SER A 283 -7.83 -2.78 -10.39
C SER A 283 -7.15 -3.99 -9.78
N GLY A 284 -7.67 -5.20 -10.01
CA GLY A 284 -7.10 -6.45 -9.56
C GLY A 284 -6.35 -7.18 -10.66
N LEU A 285 -5.39 -8.01 -10.25
CA LEU A 285 -4.73 -8.98 -11.12
C LEU A 285 -5.34 -10.35 -10.89
N ARG A 286 -5.79 -11.00 -11.98
CA ARG A 286 -6.17 -12.41 -11.99
C ARG A 286 -5.26 -13.22 -12.90
N LEU A 287 -5.15 -14.51 -12.64
CA LEU A 287 -4.43 -15.42 -13.53
C LEU A 287 -5.16 -15.53 -14.89
N ARG A 288 -4.40 -15.49 -15.99
CA ARG A 288 -4.96 -15.81 -17.31
C ARG A 288 -5.40 -17.28 -17.36
N ASP A 289 -6.37 -17.60 -18.19
CA ASP A 289 -6.99 -18.94 -18.29
C ASP A 289 -5.98 -20.09 -18.44
N ARG A 290 -4.88 -19.88 -19.16
CA ARG A 290 -3.81 -20.87 -19.31
C ARG A 290 -3.08 -21.24 -18.03
N TYR A 291 -3.21 -20.39 -16.97
CA TYR A 291 -2.62 -20.59 -15.64
C TYR A 291 -3.67 -20.89 -14.56
N GLN A 292 -4.95 -21.06 -14.94
CA GLN A 292 -6.08 -21.25 -14.00
C GLN A 292 -5.85 -22.40 -13.00
N ARG A 293 -5.10 -23.43 -13.39
CA ARG A 293 -4.75 -24.53 -12.48
C ARG A 293 -3.99 -24.09 -11.23
N PHE A 294 -3.38 -22.90 -11.24
CA PHE A 294 -2.67 -22.30 -10.13
C PHE A 294 -3.54 -21.33 -9.32
N ASP A 295 -4.82 -21.20 -9.65
CA ASP A 295 -5.74 -20.35 -8.92
C ASP A 295 -6.32 -21.10 -7.72
N ALA A 296 -6.13 -20.55 -6.51
CA ALA A 296 -6.66 -21.14 -5.29
C ALA A 296 -8.20 -21.07 -5.23
N GLU A 297 -8.83 -20.06 -5.82
CA GLU A 297 -10.29 -20.00 -5.89
C GLU A 297 -10.88 -21.09 -6.80
N TRP A 298 -10.17 -21.44 -7.86
CA TRP A 298 -10.56 -22.58 -8.70
C TRP A 298 -10.45 -23.91 -7.97
N ARG A 299 -9.46 -24.06 -7.04
CA ARG A 299 -9.24 -25.32 -6.29
C ARG A 299 -10.10 -25.45 -5.05
N PHE A 300 -10.24 -24.37 -4.29
CA PHE A 300 -10.87 -24.37 -2.97
C PHE A 300 -12.22 -23.64 -2.95
N GLY A 301 -12.75 -23.32 -4.12
CA GLY A 301 -13.98 -22.56 -4.29
C GLY A 301 -13.79 -21.03 -4.23
N PRO A 302 -14.76 -20.30 -4.78
CA PRO A 302 -14.67 -18.84 -4.90
C PRO A 302 -14.71 -18.15 -3.53
N VAL A 303 -14.18 -16.94 -3.49
CA VAL A 303 -14.35 -16.03 -2.36
C VAL A 303 -15.83 -15.64 -2.24
N GLN A 304 -16.44 -15.88 -1.09
CA GLN A 304 -17.82 -15.48 -0.85
C GLN A 304 -17.88 -13.97 -0.64
N THR A 305 -18.66 -13.28 -1.47
CA THR A 305 -18.89 -11.84 -1.30
C THR A 305 -19.89 -11.64 -0.17
N SER A 306 -19.43 -11.11 0.95
CA SER A 306 -20.29 -10.62 2.02
C SER A 306 -20.12 -9.11 2.15
N PRO A 307 -21.17 -8.33 2.43
CA PRO A 307 -21.01 -6.94 2.80
C PRO A 307 -20.05 -6.84 3.99
N GLU A 308 -19.08 -5.95 3.94
CA GLU A 308 -18.24 -5.66 5.10
C GLU A 308 -19.15 -5.30 6.28
N ALA A 309 -19.03 -6.03 7.39
CA ALA A 309 -19.75 -5.70 8.60
C ALA A 309 -19.36 -4.30 9.06
N ALA A 310 -20.32 -3.55 9.62
CA ALA A 310 -20.05 -2.23 10.17
C ALA A 310 -18.90 -2.33 11.20
N SER A 311 -17.81 -1.69 10.91
CA SER A 311 -16.60 -1.67 11.74
C SER A 311 -16.44 -0.30 12.39
N GLU A 312 -15.98 -0.26 13.63
CA GLU A 312 -15.56 1.00 14.27
C GLU A 312 -14.31 1.61 13.62
N CYS A 313 -13.64 0.86 12.77
CA CYS A 313 -12.43 1.29 12.07
C CYS A 313 -12.79 2.25 10.92
N ILE A 314 -12.30 3.49 11.01
CA ILE A 314 -12.47 4.52 9.96
C ILE A 314 -11.39 4.48 8.87
N SER A 315 -10.72 3.33 8.68
CA SER A 315 -9.63 3.24 7.70
C SER A 315 -10.03 3.65 6.28
N GLY A 316 -11.27 3.39 5.89
CA GLY A 316 -11.80 3.84 4.60
C GLY A 316 -11.77 5.37 4.43
N GLU A 317 -12.16 6.11 5.47
CA GLU A 317 -12.11 7.58 5.44
C GLU A 317 -10.65 8.11 5.42
N ILE A 318 -9.73 7.40 6.09
CA ILE A 318 -8.30 7.74 6.08
C ILE A 318 -7.71 7.51 4.70
N LEU A 319 -7.95 6.35 4.09
CA LEU A 319 -7.45 5.99 2.76
C LEU A 319 -8.03 6.85 1.63
N GLN A 320 -9.16 7.50 1.87
CA GLN A 320 -9.76 8.49 0.98
C GLN A 320 -9.24 9.91 1.23
N GLY A 321 -8.38 10.11 2.23
CA GLY A 321 -7.85 11.43 2.60
C GLY A 321 -8.84 12.33 3.34
N LEU A 322 -9.99 11.80 3.77
CA LEU A 322 -11.03 12.56 4.47
C LEU A 322 -10.69 12.78 5.96
N LYS A 323 -9.91 11.86 6.55
CA LYS A 323 -9.48 11.93 7.95
C LYS A 323 -8.02 11.51 8.11
N LYS A 324 -7.42 11.92 9.23
CA LYS A 324 -6.11 11.45 9.68
C LYS A 324 -6.26 10.37 10.76
N PRO A 325 -5.22 9.54 11.02
CA PRO A 325 -5.29 8.47 12.03
C PRO A 325 -5.63 8.96 13.44
N ASP A 326 -5.12 10.10 13.85
CA ASP A 326 -5.35 10.74 15.16
C ASP A 326 -6.79 11.26 15.35
N GLN A 327 -7.55 11.39 14.27
CA GLN A 327 -8.98 11.73 14.30
C GLN A 327 -9.89 10.51 14.52
N CYS A 328 -9.31 9.30 14.57
CA CYS A 328 -10.07 8.07 14.81
C CYS A 328 -10.36 7.91 16.32
N PRO A 329 -11.63 7.77 16.75
CA PRO A 329 -11.99 7.64 18.16
C PRO A 329 -11.36 6.43 18.87
N ALA A 330 -11.01 5.37 18.10
CA ALA A 330 -10.39 4.17 18.64
C ALA A 330 -8.85 4.25 18.68
N PHE A 331 -8.23 5.23 17.99
CA PHE A 331 -6.79 5.32 17.83
C PHE A 331 -6.06 5.48 19.18
N GLY A 332 -5.06 4.64 19.41
CA GLY A 332 -4.21 4.68 20.61
C GLY A 332 -4.89 4.24 21.91
N CYS A 333 -6.19 3.91 21.88
CA CYS A 333 -6.92 3.39 23.05
C CYS A 333 -7.42 1.96 22.79
N ARG A 334 -8.50 1.76 22.03
CA ARG A 334 -9.00 0.42 21.67
C ARG A 334 -8.29 -0.19 20.48
N CYS A 335 -7.73 0.66 19.57
CA CYS A 335 -6.99 0.24 18.40
C CYS A 335 -5.49 0.54 18.61
N THR A 336 -4.69 -0.50 18.82
CA THR A 336 -3.25 -0.45 19.04
C THR A 336 -2.57 -1.53 18.20
N PRO A 337 -1.24 -1.51 18.01
CA PRO A 337 -0.53 -2.57 17.28
C PRO A 337 -0.69 -3.97 17.90
N SER A 338 -0.97 -4.07 19.21
CA SER A 338 -1.24 -5.34 19.89
C SER A 338 -2.70 -5.78 19.78
N HIS A 339 -3.64 -4.84 19.56
CA HIS A 339 -5.07 -5.08 19.39
C HIS A 339 -5.61 -4.26 18.23
N PRO A 340 -5.23 -4.58 16.98
CA PRO A 340 -5.61 -3.79 15.83
C PRO A 340 -7.07 -4.02 15.45
N LEU A 341 -7.85 -2.95 15.28
CA LEU A 341 -9.21 -3.02 14.73
C LEU A 341 -9.23 -3.02 13.20
N GLY A 342 -8.12 -2.64 12.57
CA GLY A 342 -8.00 -2.59 11.13
C GLY A 342 -6.57 -2.74 10.62
N ALA A 343 -6.44 -3.14 9.38
CA ALA A 343 -5.17 -3.42 8.72
C ALA A 343 -4.14 -2.26 8.76
N PRO A 344 -4.52 -0.96 8.68
CA PRO A 344 -3.56 0.14 8.77
C PRO A 344 -2.84 0.28 10.13
N MET A 345 -3.33 -0.40 11.18
CA MET A 345 -2.64 -0.47 12.48
C MET A 345 -1.67 -1.66 12.57
N VAL A 346 -1.82 -2.65 11.65
CA VAL A 346 -0.98 -3.85 11.61
C VAL A 346 0.27 -3.64 10.76
N SER A 347 0.09 -3.11 9.56
CA SER A 347 1.18 -2.95 8.59
C SER A 347 2.10 -1.81 8.98
N SER A 348 3.40 -2.02 8.86
CA SER A 348 4.41 -0.97 9.01
C SER A 348 4.27 0.15 7.97
N GLU A 349 3.59 -0.13 6.86
CA GLU A 349 3.23 0.83 5.81
C GLU A 349 1.85 1.47 6.03
N GLY A 350 1.14 1.10 7.07
CA GLY A 350 -0.16 1.66 7.40
C GLY A 350 -0.05 3.01 8.11
N ALA A 351 -0.86 3.97 7.71
CA ALA A 351 -0.85 5.30 8.30
C ALA A 351 -1.09 5.28 9.82
N CYS A 352 -2.01 4.44 10.30
CA CYS A 352 -2.29 4.30 11.73
C CYS A 352 -1.07 3.79 12.52
N ALA A 353 -0.36 2.78 11.99
CA ALA A 353 0.83 2.25 12.64
C ALA A 353 1.97 3.27 12.69
N ALA A 354 2.18 4.02 11.60
CA ALA A 354 3.18 5.08 11.54
C ALA A 354 2.88 6.19 12.55
N TYR A 355 1.63 6.67 12.62
CA TYR A 355 1.22 7.67 13.62
C TYR A 355 1.36 7.16 15.05
N TYR A 356 0.97 5.93 15.31
CA TYR A 356 1.11 5.32 16.63
C TYR A 356 2.57 5.26 17.07
N GLN A 357 3.45 4.80 16.17
CA GLN A 357 4.86 4.59 16.48
C GLN A 357 5.63 5.89 16.69
N TYR A 358 5.36 6.93 15.88
CA TYR A 358 6.23 8.11 15.87
C TYR A 358 5.60 9.35 16.50
N ARG A 359 4.28 9.47 16.59
CA ARG A 359 3.61 10.63 17.20
C ARG A 359 3.20 10.43 18.66
N LEU A 360 2.67 9.23 19.00
CA LEU A 360 2.30 8.98 20.41
C LEU A 360 3.53 8.84 21.31
N LEU A 361 4.64 8.28 20.81
CA LEU A 361 5.88 8.18 21.59
C LEU A 361 6.50 9.56 21.83
N GLU A 362 6.43 10.49 20.90
CA GLU A 362 6.92 11.86 21.07
C GLU A 362 6.10 12.62 22.12
N SER A 363 4.78 12.46 22.15
CA SER A 363 3.93 13.08 23.17
C SER A 363 4.14 12.50 24.58
N ALA A 364 4.63 11.27 24.68
CA ALA A 364 4.96 10.63 25.96
C ALA A 364 6.37 11.03 26.47
N ILE A 365 7.27 11.45 25.57
CA ILE A 365 8.64 11.86 25.91
C ILE A 365 8.72 13.37 26.23
N THR A 366 7.81 14.17 25.69
CA THR A 366 7.72 15.61 25.99
C THR A 366 6.63 15.84 27.05
N PRO A 367 6.97 15.99 28.37
CA PRO A 367 5.98 16.34 29.39
C PRO A 367 5.43 17.70 28.99
N LYS A 368 4.09 17.83 28.93
CA LYS A 368 3.41 19.12 28.79
C LYS A 368 4.00 20.08 29.82
N SER A 369 4.81 21.03 29.35
CA SER A 369 5.27 22.12 30.20
C SER A 369 4.02 22.78 30.77
N GLN A 370 3.88 22.73 32.09
CA GLN A 370 2.89 23.50 32.87
C GLN A 370 2.94 24.96 32.42
N LYS A 371 2.01 25.36 31.57
CA LYS A 371 1.58 26.75 31.44
C LYS A 371 0.09 26.74 31.74
N ASP A 372 -0.20 26.80 33.02
CA ASP A 372 -1.42 27.34 33.62
C ASP A 372 -1.22 27.34 35.14
N LYS A 373 -0.50 28.34 35.59
CA LYS A 373 -0.58 28.94 36.91
C LYS A 373 0.03 30.34 36.79
N ASP A 374 -0.82 31.31 36.53
CA ASP A 374 -0.95 32.58 37.23
C ASP A 374 -2.10 33.38 36.60
#